data_1226089cec49b956c11678faefc7141f
#
_entry.id   1226089cec49b956c11678faefc7141f
#
_cell.length_a   1.000
_cell.length_b   1.000
_cell.length_c   1.000
_cell.angle_alpha   90.00
_cell.angle_beta   90.00
_cell.angle_gamma   90.00
#
_symmetry.space_group_name_H-M   'P 1'
#
loop_
_entity.id
_entity.type
_entity.pdbx_description
1 polymer ?
#
loop_
_entity_poly.entity_id
_entity_poly.type
_entity_poly.pdbx_seq_one_letter_code
_entity_poly.pdbx_strand_id
1 'polypeptide(L)'
;MYDIAEFLALDELTLEASVEADGNVLSAEQLRRRFEEALLVSQICAVRRDNKLVAYAMLHPQSETCWFVTCFNTHPSHRTAPVLLELFSEFDALVRRFEITELRTNVYKTNQLSLSFHKRLGFRVTRENSLAVEMFTTVAEMEAARAIGRTFKRLRLSNAGPAQS
;
A
#
# COMPACT_ATOMS: atom_id res chain seq x y z
N MET A 1 -13.74 7.26 -15.10
CA MET A 1 -12.71 6.56 -15.89
C MET A 1 -11.36 6.95 -15.31
N TYR A 2 -10.52 5.98 -14.95
CA TYR A 2 -9.19 6.24 -14.42
C TYR A 2 -8.23 6.60 -15.56
N ASP A 3 -7.43 7.64 -15.39
CA ASP A 3 -6.33 7.93 -16.31
C ASP A 3 -5.12 7.05 -15.94
N ILE A 4 -4.87 6.02 -16.74
CA ILE A 4 -3.79 5.05 -16.52
C ILE A 4 -2.42 5.73 -16.47
N ALA A 5 -2.23 6.81 -17.22
CA ALA A 5 -0.96 7.52 -17.26
C ALA A 5 -0.58 8.11 -15.89
N GLU A 6 -1.56 8.56 -15.09
CA GLU A 6 -1.29 9.06 -13.74
C GLU A 6 -0.79 7.97 -12.78
N PHE A 7 -1.34 6.76 -12.89
CA PHE A 7 -0.91 5.63 -12.06
C PHE A 7 0.50 5.18 -12.44
N LEU A 8 0.77 5.03 -13.74
CA LEU A 8 2.10 4.67 -14.23
C LEU A 8 3.16 5.71 -13.85
N ALA A 9 2.84 6.99 -13.96
CA ALA A 9 3.74 8.07 -13.55
C ALA A 9 4.05 8.01 -12.03
N LEU A 10 3.06 7.67 -11.20
CA LEU A 10 3.27 7.50 -9.77
C LEU A 10 4.11 6.24 -9.47
N ASP A 11 3.89 5.15 -10.20
CA ASP A 11 4.68 3.93 -10.07
C ASP A 11 6.13 4.15 -10.48
N GLU A 12 6.39 4.82 -11.58
CA GLU A 12 7.74 5.17 -12.03
C GLU A 12 8.51 5.94 -10.95
N LEU A 13 7.89 6.91 -10.29
CA LEU A 13 8.51 7.68 -9.21
C LEU A 13 8.91 6.85 -7.98
N THR A 14 8.25 5.71 -7.77
CA THR A 14 8.40 4.93 -6.53
C THR A 14 9.10 3.61 -6.75
N LEU A 15 9.03 3.04 -7.96
CA LEU A 15 9.62 1.76 -8.34
C LEU A 15 11.01 1.90 -8.99
N GLU A 16 11.41 3.09 -9.38
CA GLU A 16 12.70 3.35 -10.05
C GLU A 16 13.88 2.69 -9.33
N ALA A 17 13.93 2.83 -8.00
CA ALA A 17 14.97 2.20 -7.18
C ALA A 17 14.87 0.67 -7.06
N SER A 18 13.70 0.08 -7.28
CA SER A 18 13.47 -1.36 -7.13
C SER A 18 13.73 -2.13 -8.44
N VAL A 19 13.48 -1.51 -9.57
CA VAL A 19 13.66 -2.10 -10.91
C VAL A 19 15.13 -2.20 -11.27
N GLU A 20 15.95 -1.20 -10.91
CA GLU A 20 17.39 -1.23 -11.14
C GLU A 20 18.12 -2.34 -10.36
N ALA A 21 17.64 -2.70 -9.17
CA ALA A 21 18.25 -3.71 -8.32
C ALA A 21 18.04 -5.15 -8.84
N ASP A 22 16.94 -5.40 -9.56
CA ASP A 22 16.57 -6.74 -10.05
C ASP A 22 17.03 -7.02 -11.48
N GLY A 23 17.61 -6.04 -12.20
CA GLY A 23 18.08 -6.20 -13.58
C GLY A 23 16.98 -6.49 -14.62
N ASN A 24 15.72 -6.46 -14.22
CA ASN A 24 14.57 -6.80 -15.05
C ASN A 24 13.82 -5.50 -15.44
N VAL A 25 14.37 -4.76 -16.40
CA VAL A 25 13.75 -3.55 -16.93
C VAL A 25 12.59 -3.94 -17.83
N LEU A 26 11.37 -3.85 -17.29
CA LEU A 26 10.17 -3.95 -18.10
C LEU A 26 10.06 -2.69 -18.97
N SER A 27 9.73 -2.86 -20.25
CA SER A 27 9.45 -1.72 -21.11
C SER A 27 8.20 -0.98 -20.62
N ALA A 28 8.10 0.32 -20.91
CA ALA A 28 6.92 1.12 -20.57
C ALA A 28 5.61 0.50 -21.12
N GLU A 29 5.68 -0.12 -22.30
CA GLU A 29 4.54 -0.82 -22.91
C GLU A 29 4.15 -2.07 -22.12
N GLN A 30 5.10 -2.85 -21.64
CA GLN A 30 4.84 -4.03 -20.81
C GLN A 30 4.25 -3.65 -19.44
N LEU A 31 4.74 -2.57 -18.82
CA LEU A 31 4.19 -2.03 -17.58
C LEU A 31 2.76 -1.55 -17.77
N ARG A 32 2.49 -0.79 -18.83
CA ARG A 32 1.16 -0.31 -19.19
C ARG A 32 0.19 -1.46 -19.38
N ARG A 33 0.55 -2.46 -20.18
CA ARG A 33 -0.28 -3.64 -20.45
C ARG A 33 -0.60 -4.40 -19.16
N ARG A 34 0.38 -4.66 -18.31
CA ARG A 34 0.17 -5.33 -17.01
C ARG A 34 -0.77 -4.53 -16.12
N PHE A 35 -0.63 -3.21 -16.10
CA PHE A 35 -1.51 -2.34 -15.34
C PHE A 35 -2.94 -2.37 -15.88
N GLU A 36 -3.12 -2.30 -17.19
CA GLU A 36 -4.43 -2.42 -17.86
C GLU A 36 -5.10 -3.75 -17.53
N GLU A 37 -4.38 -4.86 -17.60
CA GLU A 37 -4.87 -6.20 -17.23
C GLU A 37 -5.27 -6.26 -15.74
N ALA A 38 -4.46 -5.69 -14.86
CA ALA A 38 -4.75 -5.65 -13.43
C ALA A 38 -5.98 -4.80 -13.10
N LEU A 39 -6.21 -3.69 -13.81
CA LEU A 39 -7.39 -2.84 -13.65
C LEU A 39 -8.71 -3.58 -13.90
N LEU A 40 -8.73 -4.54 -14.84
CA LEU A 40 -9.95 -5.28 -15.20
C LEU A 40 -10.50 -6.12 -14.05
N VAL A 41 -9.64 -6.53 -13.12
CA VAL A 41 -9.99 -7.45 -12.03
C VAL A 41 -9.86 -6.83 -10.64
N SER A 42 -9.37 -5.58 -10.57
CA SER A 42 -9.06 -4.93 -9.30
C SER A 42 -10.05 -3.86 -8.91
N GLN A 43 -10.13 -3.62 -7.60
CA GLN A 43 -10.71 -2.42 -7.01
C GLN A 43 -9.59 -1.44 -6.66
N ILE A 44 -9.86 -0.15 -6.78
CA ILE A 44 -8.89 0.92 -6.53
C ILE A 44 -9.41 1.85 -5.45
N CYS A 45 -8.55 2.12 -4.46
CA CYS A 45 -8.67 3.24 -3.54
C CYS A 45 -7.68 4.33 -4.02
N ALA A 46 -8.10 5.57 -4.13
CA ALA A 46 -7.25 6.63 -4.66
C ALA A 46 -7.43 7.95 -3.91
N VAL A 47 -6.32 8.60 -3.59
CA VAL A 47 -6.31 9.92 -2.96
C VAL A 47 -5.74 10.94 -3.94
N ARG A 48 -6.40 12.08 -4.06
CA ARG A 48 -5.99 13.18 -4.93
C ARG A 48 -5.73 14.46 -4.14
N ARG A 49 -4.80 15.27 -4.65
CA ARG A 49 -4.57 16.64 -4.22
C ARG A 49 -4.44 17.52 -5.47
N ASP A 50 -5.17 18.62 -5.50
CA ASP A 50 -5.23 19.53 -6.66
C ASP A 50 -5.48 18.78 -7.98
N ASN A 51 -6.43 17.86 -7.97
CA ASN A 51 -6.79 16.96 -9.07
C ASN A 51 -5.70 15.94 -9.51
N LYS A 52 -4.53 15.90 -8.86
CA LYS A 52 -3.45 14.94 -9.16
C LYS A 52 -3.53 13.73 -8.24
N LEU A 53 -3.26 12.55 -8.78
CA LEU A 53 -3.14 11.32 -8.01
C LEU A 53 -1.89 11.40 -7.12
N VAL A 54 -2.06 11.27 -5.79
CA VAL A 54 -0.94 11.31 -4.84
C VAL A 54 -0.77 10.02 -4.05
N ALA A 55 -1.79 9.18 -3.99
CA ALA A 55 -1.69 7.85 -3.40
C ALA A 55 -2.77 6.93 -3.97
N TYR A 56 -2.50 5.64 -4.03
CA TYR A 56 -3.50 4.65 -4.36
C TYR A 56 -3.16 3.28 -3.79
N ALA A 57 -4.19 2.45 -3.63
CA ALA A 57 -4.07 1.03 -3.38
C ALA A 57 -4.91 0.28 -4.42
N MET A 58 -4.42 -0.85 -4.89
CA MET A 58 -5.09 -1.71 -5.85
C MET A 58 -5.15 -3.12 -5.30
N LEU A 59 -6.36 -3.71 -5.31
CA LEU A 59 -6.62 -5.03 -4.75
C LEU A 59 -7.51 -5.83 -5.68
N HIS A 60 -7.28 -7.14 -5.74
CA HIS A 60 -8.17 -8.06 -6.46
C HIS A 60 -8.49 -9.30 -5.63
N PRO A 61 -9.67 -9.93 -5.82
CA PRO A 61 -10.04 -11.13 -5.10
C PRO A 61 -9.19 -12.33 -5.52
N GLN A 62 -8.74 -13.12 -4.54
CA GLN A 62 -8.19 -14.47 -4.75
C GLN A 62 -9.21 -15.55 -4.35
N SER A 63 -10.10 -15.21 -3.40
CA SER A 63 -11.28 -15.99 -3.00
C SER A 63 -12.36 -15.02 -2.53
N GLU A 64 -13.47 -15.52 -1.99
CA GLU A 64 -14.54 -14.67 -1.46
C GLU A 64 -14.06 -13.71 -0.37
N THR A 65 -13.16 -14.16 0.50
CA THR A 65 -12.72 -13.40 1.68
C THR A 65 -11.24 -13.04 1.67
N CYS A 66 -10.41 -13.65 0.82
CA CYS A 66 -8.97 -13.38 0.70
C CYS A 66 -8.69 -12.56 -0.55
N TRP A 67 -8.08 -11.38 -0.36
CA TRP A 67 -7.73 -10.47 -1.44
C TRP A 67 -6.24 -10.19 -1.52
N PHE A 68 -5.76 -9.98 -2.74
CA PHE A 68 -4.37 -9.67 -3.00
C PHE A 68 -4.19 -8.17 -3.21
N VAL A 69 -3.32 -7.55 -2.41
CA VAL A 69 -2.91 -6.16 -2.56
C VAL A 69 -1.81 -6.11 -3.61
N THR A 70 -2.16 -5.69 -4.81
CA THR A 70 -1.24 -5.59 -5.94
C THR A 70 -0.30 -4.40 -5.80
N CYS A 71 -0.84 -3.29 -5.29
CA CYS A 71 -0.11 -2.06 -5.10
C CYS A 71 -0.64 -1.28 -3.89
N PHE A 72 0.27 -0.65 -3.17
CA PHE A 72 -0.01 0.38 -2.17
C PHE A 72 1.07 1.45 -2.33
N ASN A 73 0.74 2.51 -3.03
CA ASN A 73 1.71 3.49 -3.47
C ASN A 73 1.36 4.91 -3.05
N THR A 74 2.39 5.68 -2.68
CA THR A 74 2.22 7.07 -2.25
C THR A 74 3.36 7.92 -2.82
N HIS A 75 3.01 9.02 -3.47
CA HIS A 75 3.96 10.00 -3.99
C HIS A 75 4.95 10.43 -2.90
N PRO A 76 6.26 10.42 -3.15
CA PRO A 76 7.28 10.70 -2.12
C PRO A 76 7.05 11.98 -1.34
N SER A 77 6.64 13.07 -2.00
CA SER A 77 6.37 14.36 -1.34
C SER A 77 5.01 14.43 -0.62
N HIS A 78 4.16 13.40 -0.74
CA HIS A 78 2.84 13.32 -0.12
C HIS A 78 2.71 12.18 0.89
N ARG A 79 3.81 11.61 1.37
CA ARG A 79 3.84 10.58 2.42
C ARG A 79 3.55 11.18 3.79
N THR A 80 2.37 11.77 3.92
CA THR A 80 1.90 12.47 5.13
C THR A 80 0.78 11.70 5.81
N ALA A 81 0.61 11.90 7.12
CA ALA A 81 -0.44 11.24 7.88
C ALA A 81 -1.85 11.51 7.31
N PRO A 82 -2.24 12.73 6.90
CA PRO A 82 -3.55 12.97 6.30
C PRO A 82 -3.80 12.16 5.02
N VAL A 83 -2.82 12.07 4.12
CA VAL A 83 -2.95 11.28 2.88
C VAL A 83 -3.09 9.80 3.17
N LEU A 84 -2.28 9.26 4.08
CA LEU A 84 -2.36 7.86 4.47
C LEU A 84 -3.69 7.53 5.18
N LEU A 85 -4.18 8.41 6.04
CA LEU A 85 -5.46 8.22 6.73
C LEU A 85 -6.64 8.20 5.75
N GLU A 86 -6.62 9.08 4.74
CA GLU A 86 -7.63 9.10 3.69
C GLU A 86 -7.59 7.82 2.85
N LEU A 87 -6.39 7.38 2.42
CA LEU A 87 -6.22 6.14 1.68
C LEU A 87 -6.70 4.93 2.49
N PHE A 88 -6.39 4.86 3.80
CA PHE A 88 -6.89 3.82 4.67
C PHE A 88 -8.40 3.89 4.89
N SER A 89 -9.00 5.07 4.88
CA SER A 89 -10.46 5.21 4.97
C SER A 89 -11.16 4.61 3.75
N GLU A 90 -10.65 4.87 2.55
CA GLU A 90 -11.13 4.27 1.30
C GLU A 90 -10.92 2.74 1.31
N PHE A 91 -9.76 2.29 1.77
CA PHE A 91 -9.43 0.88 1.90
C PHE A 91 -10.38 0.17 2.88
N ASP A 92 -10.63 0.74 4.06
CA ASP A 92 -11.54 0.18 5.07
C ASP A 92 -13.00 0.11 4.55
N ALA A 93 -13.42 1.08 3.74
CA ALA A 93 -14.72 1.06 3.08
C ALA A 93 -14.83 -0.10 2.07
N LEU A 94 -13.77 -0.34 1.31
CA LEU A 94 -13.69 -1.45 0.37
C LEU A 94 -13.67 -2.80 1.09
N VAL A 95 -12.89 -2.93 2.17
CA VAL A 95 -12.83 -4.14 3.02
C VAL A 95 -14.22 -4.50 3.54
N ARG A 96 -14.96 -3.53 4.06
CA ARG A 96 -16.33 -3.74 4.55
C ARG A 96 -17.31 -4.10 3.43
N ARG A 97 -17.22 -3.42 2.29
CA ARG A 97 -18.11 -3.64 1.13
C ARG A 97 -18.03 -5.06 0.58
N PHE A 98 -16.83 -5.63 0.55
CA PHE A 98 -16.55 -6.95 -0.02
C PHE A 98 -16.31 -8.03 1.03
N GLU A 99 -16.55 -7.73 2.32
CA GLU A 99 -16.39 -8.66 3.45
C GLU A 99 -15.02 -9.33 3.48
N ILE A 100 -13.97 -8.57 3.16
CA ILE A 100 -12.59 -9.06 3.11
C ILE A 100 -12.12 -9.36 4.53
N THR A 101 -11.59 -10.56 4.76
CA THR A 101 -11.04 -10.97 6.06
C THR A 101 -9.54 -11.22 6.02
N GLU A 102 -8.99 -11.50 4.85
CA GLU A 102 -7.59 -11.86 4.66
C GLU A 102 -6.96 -11.05 3.53
N LEU A 103 -5.71 -10.66 3.71
CA LEU A 103 -4.94 -9.89 2.75
C LEU A 103 -3.58 -10.55 2.50
N ARG A 104 -3.22 -10.61 1.22
CA ARG A 104 -1.90 -11.06 0.74
C ARG A 104 -1.25 -9.98 -0.10
N THR A 105 0.07 -9.98 -0.14
CA THR A 105 0.86 -9.13 -1.03
C THR A 105 2.22 -9.76 -1.29
N ASN A 106 2.86 -9.37 -2.38
CA ASN A 106 4.26 -9.70 -2.66
C ASN A 106 5.10 -8.42 -2.59
N VAL A 107 6.23 -8.49 -1.90
CA VAL A 107 7.14 -7.37 -1.76
C VAL A 107 8.55 -7.82 -2.15
N TYR A 108 9.20 -7.06 -3.04
CA TYR A 108 10.60 -7.31 -3.38
C TYR A 108 11.50 -7.11 -2.15
N LYS A 109 12.48 -8.00 -1.97
CA LYS A 109 13.44 -7.95 -0.84
C LYS A 109 14.27 -6.68 -0.83
N THR A 110 14.48 -6.07 -1.99
CA THR A 110 15.15 -4.78 -2.16
C THR A 110 14.31 -3.60 -1.68
N ASN A 111 12.98 -3.71 -1.64
CA ASN A 111 12.08 -2.65 -1.20
C ASN A 111 11.89 -2.65 0.32
N GLN A 112 12.93 -2.22 1.05
CA GLN A 112 12.94 -2.18 2.52
C GLN A 112 11.86 -1.27 3.11
N LEU A 113 11.50 -0.19 2.40
CA LEU A 113 10.43 0.72 2.82
C LEU A 113 9.08 -0.02 2.84
N SER A 114 8.74 -0.72 1.78
CA SER A 114 7.51 -1.50 1.66
C SER A 114 7.48 -2.66 2.67
N LEU A 115 8.58 -3.39 2.85
CA LEU A 115 8.69 -4.45 3.84
C LEU A 115 8.42 -3.93 5.26
N SER A 116 9.06 -2.83 5.62
CA SER A 116 8.88 -2.20 6.93
C SER A 116 7.46 -1.69 7.14
N PHE A 117 6.85 -1.10 6.11
CA PHE A 117 5.48 -0.61 6.13
C PHE A 117 4.48 -1.75 6.35
N HIS A 118 4.56 -2.84 5.57
CA HIS A 118 3.66 -3.98 5.71
C HIS A 118 3.82 -4.68 7.07
N LYS A 119 5.04 -4.83 7.59
CA LYS A 119 5.25 -5.37 8.94
C LYS A 119 4.56 -4.53 10.02
N ARG A 120 4.61 -3.19 9.92
CA ARG A 120 3.91 -2.29 10.85
C ARG A 120 2.39 -2.39 10.75
N LEU A 121 1.85 -2.83 9.61
CA LEU A 121 0.44 -3.11 9.41
C LEU A 121 0.02 -4.52 9.88
N GLY A 122 0.92 -5.30 10.47
CA GLY A 122 0.62 -6.63 10.95
C GLY A 122 0.84 -7.75 9.94
N PHE A 123 1.37 -7.44 8.75
CA PHE A 123 1.72 -8.49 7.79
C PHE A 123 2.93 -9.30 8.26
N ARG A 124 2.88 -10.61 8.06
CA ARG A 124 3.97 -11.55 8.29
C ARG A 124 4.37 -12.25 7.01
N VAL A 125 5.63 -12.60 6.88
CA VAL A 125 6.15 -13.37 5.75
C VAL A 125 5.63 -14.81 5.83
N THR A 126 5.04 -15.31 4.75
CA THR A 126 4.52 -16.68 4.62
C THR A 126 5.35 -17.52 3.66
N ARG A 127 5.92 -16.89 2.64
CA ARG A 127 6.81 -17.53 1.67
C ARG A 127 7.88 -16.54 1.23
N GLU A 128 8.97 -17.06 0.71
CA GLU A 128 10.01 -16.26 0.07
C GLU A 128 10.71 -17.02 -1.05
N ASN A 129 11.24 -16.28 -2.00
CA ASN A 129 12.17 -16.75 -3.01
C ASN A 129 13.42 -15.85 -3.02
N SER A 130 14.26 -15.95 -4.04
CA SER A 130 15.49 -15.13 -4.14
C SER A 130 15.19 -13.63 -4.26
N LEU A 131 14.07 -13.22 -4.85
CA LEU A 131 13.75 -11.84 -5.21
C LEU A 131 12.72 -11.18 -4.28
N ALA A 132 11.71 -11.92 -3.83
CA ALA A 132 10.54 -11.38 -3.14
C ALA A 132 10.10 -12.25 -1.97
N VAL A 133 9.28 -11.66 -1.11
CA VAL A 133 8.53 -12.31 -0.05
C VAL A 133 7.04 -12.19 -0.30
N GLU A 134 6.30 -13.27 -0.04
CA GLU A 134 4.85 -13.20 0.12
C GLU A 134 4.54 -12.85 1.57
N MET A 135 3.67 -11.90 1.77
CA MET A 135 3.23 -11.47 3.10
C MET A 135 1.72 -11.62 3.23
N PHE A 136 1.29 -11.93 4.44
CA PHE A 136 -0.10 -12.19 4.79
C PHE A 136 -0.48 -11.50 6.09
N THR A 137 -1.72 -11.03 6.18
CA THR A 137 -2.36 -10.59 7.43
C THR A 137 -3.86 -10.87 7.38
N THR A 138 -4.51 -10.89 8.54
CA THR A 138 -5.96 -10.76 8.61
C THR A 138 -6.35 -9.29 8.79
N VAL A 139 -7.54 -8.92 8.39
CA VAL A 139 -8.08 -7.56 8.60
C VAL A 139 -8.09 -7.22 10.09
N ALA A 140 -8.45 -8.19 10.96
CA ALA A 140 -8.43 -8.01 12.41
C ALA A 140 -7.03 -7.73 12.97
N GLU A 141 -5.99 -8.45 12.50
CA GLU A 141 -4.60 -8.20 12.88
C GLU A 141 -4.13 -6.82 12.41
N MET A 142 -4.50 -6.42 11.19
CA MET A 142 -4.16 -5.10 10.64
C MET A 142 -4.84 -3.97 11.44
N GLU A 143 -6.10 -4.11 11.81
CA GLU A 143 -6.82 -3.13 12.64
C GLU A 143 -6.20 -3.01 14.03
N ALA A 144 -5.82 -4.14 14.66
CA ALA A 144 -5.14 -4.16 15.95
C ALA A 144 -3.78 -3.46 15.88
N ALA A 145 -2.96 -3.71 14.86
CA ALA A 145 -1.66 -3.07 14.66
C ALA A 145 -1.80 -1.54 14.48
N ARG A 146 -2.81 -1.09 13.73
CA ARG A 146 -3.12 0.33 13.54
C ARG A 146 -3.61 1.00 14.82
N ALA A 147 -4.38 0.31 15.65
CA ALA A 147 -4.87 0.80 16.94
C ALA A 147 -3.72 1.00 17.93
N ILE A 148 -2.78 0.05 18.01
CA ILE A 148 -1.57 0.15 18.83
C ILE A 148 -0.75 1.38 18.42
N GLY A 149 -0.50 1.58 17.13
CA GLY A 149 0.24 2.73 16.61
C GLY A 149 -0.41 4.07 16.98
N ARG A 150 -1.74 4.17 16.98
CA ARG A 150 -2.48 5.37 17.42
C ARG A 150 -2.37 5.62 18.91
N THR A 151 -2.41 4.57 19.72
CA THR A 151 -2.28 4.66 21.17
C THR A 151 -0.90 5.16 21.57
N PHE A 152 0.17 4.63 20.99
CA PHE A 152 1.54 5.11 21.23
C PHE A 152 1.74 6.57 20.82
N LYS A 153 1.12 7.01 19.73
CA LYS A 153 1.19 8.42 19.30
C LYS A 153 0.49 9.36 20.28
N ARG A 154 -0.66 8.95 20.84
CA ARG A 154 -1.37 9.70 21.89
C ARG A 154 -0.57 9.81 23.18
N LEU A 155 0.06 8.71 23.63
CA LEU A 155 0.90 8.70 24.84
C LEU A 155 2.14 9.59 24.71
N ARG A 156 2.77 9.64 23.54
CA ARG A 156 3.90 10.56 23.28
C ARG A 156 3.49 12.03 23.31
N LEU A 157 2.30 12.36 22.83
CA LEU A 157 1.78 13.73 22.84
C LEU A 157 1.36 14.18 24.24
N SER A 158 0.88 13.26 25.11
CA SER A 158 0.52 13.56 26.49
C SER A 158 1.74 13.70 27.42
N ASN A 159 2.89 13.11 27.09
CA ASN A 159 4.14 13.23 27.84
C ASN A 159 5.03 14.40 27.40
N ALA A 160 4.68 15.11 26.34
CA ALA A 160 5.25 16.41 26.00
C ALA A 160 4.52 17.47 26.86
N GLY A 161 4.91 17.58 28.13
CA GLY A 161 4.43 18.60 29.04
C GLY A 161 4.72 20.00 28.50
N PRO A 162 4.00 21.03 28.98
CA PRO A 162 4.15 22.40 28.47
C PRO A 162 5.59 22.85 28.67
N ALA A 163 6.19 23.40 27.62
CA ALA A 163 7.47 24.08 27.68
C ALA A 163 7.36 25.18 28.75
N GLN A 164 8.18 25.06 29.80
CA GLN A 164 8.28 26.08 30.81
C GLN A 164 8.85 27.34 30.15
N SER A 165 8.06 28.39 30.21
CA SER A 165 8.45 29.77 29.89
C SER A 165 9.43 30.31 30.87
#